data_9f3fd1205f64cf3e7e248552180d833a
#
_entry.id   9f3fd1205f64cf3e7e248552180d833a
#
_cell.length_a   1.000
_cell.length_b   1.000
_cell.length_c   1.000
_cell.angle_alpha   90.00
_cell.angle_beta   90.00
_cell.angle_gamma   90.00
#
_symmetry.space_group_name_H-M   'P 1'
#
loop_
_entity.id
_entity.type
_entity.pdbx_description
1 polymer ?
#
loop_
_entity_poly.entity_id
_entity_poly.type
_entity_poly.pdbx_seq_one_letter_code
_entity_poly.pdbx_strand_id
1 'polypeptide(L)'
;FFHETLNQHNMGRFRLFLTADKGASLDGKPGLSPEISSLLAKADEALKPAERAKLEKHFKSTAPNPASQAKNKVAQAKKALDTFKSSLPSTMVMKEKAMPKDAFILNRGEYDQPTEKVGRNLPAVLPPLPEGEPVNRLGLARWLVSGEHPLTARVWVNRTWERLFGFGIVKTSENFGSQAEWPMHPELLDWLAVEFAKPTVLPKVAGKPSKPWDMKGMIKFLMMSRAYRQSSSAPEELYRKDPENRLLARGPRFRLTGELVRDQALAASGLLIPKIGGPSTRPYMPAGVWSETNRYGNLKNYKADTGEGLYRRSMYTIWKRTAAPPSMLLFDAPNREVCTVRRGTTNTPLQALVTMNDPVYIETAQSLARQA
;
A
#
# COMPACT_ATOMS: atom_id res chain seq x y z
N PHE A 1 47.02 27.82 14.96
CA PHE A 1 46.74 29.03 15.75
C PHE A 1 45.79 28.61 16.87
N PHE A 2 46.26 28.65 18.11
CA PHE A 2 45.45 28.44 19.30
C PHE A 2 45.26 29.76 20.02
N HIS A 3 44.06 30.00 20.51
CA HIS A 3 43.77 31.14 21.36
C HIS A 3 43.83 30.67 22.83
N GLU A 4 44.82 31.14 23.57
CA GLU A 4 45.08 30.62 24.92
C GLU A 4 44.05 31.00 25.99
N THR A 5 43.20 31.99 25.72
CA THR A 5 42.27 32.54 26.73
C THR A 5 40.79 32.15 26.54
N LEU A 6 40.40 31.55 25.40
CA LEU A 6 39.04 31.19 25.11
C LEU A 6 38.99 29.78 24.50
N ASN A 7 38.62 28.78 25.30
CA ASN A 7 38.39 27.44 24.85
C ASN A 7 37.26 27.47 23.79
N GLN A 8 37.54 26.86 22.61
CA GLN A 8 36.62 26.73 21.45
C GLN A 8 36.58 27.88 20.44
N HIS A 9 37.36 28.91 20.53
CA HIS A 9 37.55 29.91 19.50
C HIS A 9 38.64 29.52 18.50
N ASN A 10 38.39 28.52 17.69
CA ASN A 10 39.31 28.13 16.60
C ASN A 10 38.83 28.74 15.30
N MET A 11 39.73 29.03 14.35
CA MET A 11 39.35 29.37 12.99
C MET A 11 38.57 28.20 12.37
N GLY A 12 37.30 28.39 12.07
CA GLY A 12 36.40 27.33 11.61
C GLY A 12 36.77 26.72 10.26
N ARG A 13 37.39 27.49 9.38
CA ARG A 13 37.96 27.01 8.10
C ARG A 13 39.07 27.96 7.68
N PHE A 14 40.27 27.42 7.45
CA PHE A 14 41.34 28.13 6.78
C PHE A 14 42.00 27.26 5.72
N ARG A 15 42.61 27.88 4.72
CA ARG A 15 43.44 27.20 3.76
C ARG A 15 44.81 27.83 3.78
N LEU A 16 45.84 26.99 3.89
CA LEU A 16 47.24 27.39 3.76
C LEU A 16 47.70 27.07 2.32
N PHE A 17 48.21 28.06 1.64
CA PHE A 17 48.83 27.89 0.36
C PHE A 17 50.33 28.20 0.50
N LEU A 18 51.17 27.26 0.13
CA LEU A 18 52.60 27.42 0.03
C LEU A 18 52.96 27.40 -1.45
N THR A 19 53.57 28.46 -1.94
CA THR A 19 54.08 28.55 -3.28
C THR A 19 55.40 29.26 -3.31
N ALA A 20 56.31 28.80 -4.16
CA ALA A 20 57.55 29.48 -4.50
C ALA A 20 57.36 30.50 -5.63
N ASP A 21 56.16 30.58 -6.22
CA ASP A 21 55.84 31.41 -7.35
C ASP A 21 55.47 32.81 -6.90
N LYS A 22 56.25 33.83 -7.38
CA LYS A 22 56.02 35.24 -7.05
C LYS A 22 54.71 35.83 -7.61
N GLY A 23 54.00 35.07 -8.46
CA GLY A 23 52.73 35.51 -9.09
C GLY A 23 51.51 34.73 -8.65
N ALA A 24 51.58 33.95 -7.52
CA ALA A 24 50.45 33.16 -7.09
C ALA A 24 49.31 34.01 -6.54
N SER A 25 48.12 33.82 -7.08
CA SER A 25 46.90 34.49 -6.67
C SER A 25 46.19 33.72 -5.53
N LEU A 26 45.67 34.47 -4.56
CA LEU A 26 44.97 33.91 -3.37
C LEU A 26 43.48 33.64 -3.63
N ASP A 27 42.99 33.85 -4.84
CA ASP A 27 41.56 33.67 -5.20
C ASP A 27 41.16 32.19 -5.40
N GLY A 28 42.02 31.26 -5.03
CA GLY A 28 41.69 29.83 -4.93
C GLY A 28 41.49 29.14 -6.29
N LYS A 29 41.80 29.78 -7.39
CA LYS A 29 41.85 29.13 -8.69
C LYS A 29 43.15 28.33 -8.79
N PRO A 30 43.10 27.03 -9.15
CA PRO A 30 44.31 26.27 -9.38
C PRO A 30 45.16 27.01 -10.43
N GLY A 31 46.37 27.44 -10.06
CA GLY A 31 47.31 27.97 -11.01
C GLY A 31 47.60 26.95 -12.12
N LEU A 32 48.09 27.40 -13.24
CA LEU A 32 48.51 26.51 -14.32
C LEU A 32 49.58 25.53 -13.75
N SER A 33 49.46 24.29 -14.11
CA SER A 33 50.48 23.32 -13.72
C SER A 33 51.85 23.73 -14.27
N PRO A 34 52.97 23.45 -13.59
CA PRO A 34 54.30 23.79 -14.06
C PRO A 34 54.56 23.34 -15.52
N GLU A 35 54.00 22.18 -15.89
CA GLU A 35 54.07 21.62 -17.24
C GLU A 35 53.35 22.53 -18.26
N ILE A 36 52.14 22.95 -17.97
CA ILE A 36 51.35 23.83 -18.86
C ILE A 36 51.99 25.21 -18.93
N SER A 37 52.47 25.74 -17.81
CA SER A 37 53.19 27.03 -17.77
C SER A 37 54.46 27.01 -18.63
N SER A 38 55.23 25.93 -18.57
CA SER A 38 56.43 25.77 -19.39
C SER A 38 56.13 25.63 -20.88
N LEU A 39 55.01 25.02 -21.24
CA LEU A 39 54.57 24.90 -22.62
C LEU A 39 54.06 26.25 -23.18
N LEU A 40 53.37 27.03 -22.36
CA LEU A 40 52.91 28.39 -22.74
C LEU A 40 54.06 29.39 -22.89
N ALA A 41 55.22 29.15 -22.26
CA ALA A 41 56.40 29.99 -22.42
C ALA A 41 57.20 29.75 -23.73
N LYS A 42 56.86 28.66 -24.46
CA LYS A 42 57.48 28.35 -25.76
C LYS A 42 56.83 29.18 -26.90
N ALA A 43 57.62 29.59 -27.89
CA ALA A 43 57.07 30.16 -29.11
C ALA A 43 56.22 29.12 -29.87
N ASP A 44 55.16 29.55 -30.52
CA ASP A 44 54.18 28.68 -31.18
C ASP A 44 54.83 27.73 -32.24
N GLU A 45 55.85 28.26 -32.92
CA GLU A 45 56.60 27.48 -33.91
C GLU A 45 57.54 26.41 -33.33
N ALA A 46 57.87 26.52 -32.03
CA ALA A 46 58.70 25.57 -31.30
C ALA A 46 57.91 24.44 -30.59
N LEU A 47 56.58 24.53 -30.62
CA LEU A 47 55.70 23.54 -30.00
C LEU A 47 55.57 22.26 -30.89
N LYS A 48 55.91 21.11 -30.33
CA LYS A 48 55.67 19.82 -30.98
C LYS A 48 54.18 19.51 -31.05
N PRO A 49 53.71 18.73 -32.06
CA PRO A 49 52.28 18.39 -32.19
C PRO A 49 51.64 17.83 -30.91
N ALA A 50 52.37 17.01 -30.16
CA ALA A 50 51.91 16.40 -28.89
C ALA A 50 51.77 17.45 -27.74
N GLU A 51 52.64 18.46 -27.72
CA GLU A 51 52.64 19.56 -26.76
C GLU A 51 51.46 20.54 -27.07
N ARG A 52 51.22 20.83 -28.33
CA ARG A 52 50.05 21.61 -28.79
C ARG A 52 48.76 20.91 -28.46
N ALA A 53 48.64 19.60 -28.63
CA ALA A 53 47.47 18.82 -28.22
C ALA A 53 47.21 18.85 -26.70
N LYS A 54 48.28 18.89 -25.89
CA LYS A 54 48.15 19.06 -24.43
C LYS A 54 47.60 20.42 -24.04
N LEU A 55 48.12 21.49 -24.64
CA LEU A 55 47.63 22.85 -24.43
C LEU A 55 46.16 23.01 -24.88
N GLU A 56 45.82 22.47 -26.02
CA GLU A 56 44.44 22.50 -26.54
C GLU A 56 43.49 21.73 -25.62
N LYS A 57 43.90 20.56 -25.14
CA LYS A 57 43.13 19.76 -24.16
C LYS A 57 42.93 20.53 -22.86
N HIS A 58 43.98 21.20 -22.35
CA HIS A 58 43.90 22.01 -21.15
C HIS A 58 42.95 23.20 -21.36
N PHE A 59 43.11 23.94 -22.45
CA PHE A 59 42.21 25.03 -22.80
C PHE A 59 40.76 24.59 -22.91
N LYS A 60 40.49 23.50 -23.62
CA LYS A 60 39.13 22.93 -23.73
C LYS A 60 38.51 22.51 -22.37
N SER A 61 39.36 22.17 -21.40
CA SER A 61 38.89 21.76 -20.05
C SER A 61 38.72 22.94 -19.09
N THR A 62 39.47 24.02 -19.24
CA THR A 62 39.55 25.15 -18.29
C THR A 62 38.90 26.43 -18.79
N ALA A 63 38.98 26.73 -20.06
CA ALA A 63 38.41 27.96 -20.62
C ALA A 63 36.88 27.88 -20.72
N PRO A 64 36.14 28.91 -20.32
CA PRO A 64 34.70 28.97 -20.49
C PRO A 64 34.37 29.09 -21.99
N ASN A 65 34.00 27.99 -22.60
CA ASN A 65 33.59 27.93 -24.00
C ASN A 65 32.16 27.32 -24.11
N PRO A 66 31.43 27.58 -25.20
CA PRO A 66 30.08 27.09 -25.37
C PRO A 66 29.95 25.56 -25.21
N ALA A 67 30.96 24.80 -25.66
CA ALA A 67 30.95 23.31 -25.53
C ALA A 67 31.10 22.87 -24.08
N SER A 68 31.98 23.50 -23.29
CA SER A 68 32.11 23.17 -21.86
C SER A 68 30.86 23.58 -21.08
N GLN A 69 30.25 24.71 -21.41
CA GLN A 69 28.99 25.15 -20.82
C GLN A 69 27.86 24.17 -21.14
N ALA A 70 27.74 23.73 -22.40
CA ALA A 70 26.75 22.72 -22.80
C ALA A 70 27.00 21.39 -22.09
N LYS A 71 28.23 20.91 -21.98
CA LYS A 71 28.61 19.69 -21.25
C LYS A 71 28.24 19.80 -19.77
N ASN A 72 28.48 20.94 -19.13
CA ASN A 72 28.10 21.16 -17.74
C ASN A 72 26.58 21.20 -17.56
N LYS A 73 25.83 21.81 -18.48
CA LYS A 73 24.36 21.78 -18.48
C LYS A 73 23.82 20.34 -18.59
N VAL A 74 24.38 19.52 -19.48
CA VAL A 74 24.02 18.12 -19.64
C VAL A 74 24.34 17.33 -18.35
N ALA A 75 25.52 17.57 -17.76
CA ALA A 75 25.88 16.89 -16.50
C ALA A 75 24.93 17.27 -15.33
N GLN A 76 24.59 18.56 -15.24
CA GLN A 76 23.62 19.04 -14.24
C GLN A 76 22.22 18.45 -14.47
N ALA A 77 21.75 18.43 -15.72
CA ALA A 77 20.47 17.85 -16.07
C ALA A 77 20.41 16.33 -15.76
N LYS A 78 21.49 15.60 -16.08
CA LYS A 78 21.60 14.17 -15.71
C LYS A 78 21.57 13.99 -14.20
N LYS A 79 22.34 14.77 -13.44
CA LYS A 79 22.33 14.70 -11.97
C LYS A 79 20.96 15.02 -11.39
N ALA A 80 20.28 16.04 -11.92
CA ALA A 80 18.91 16.37 -11.50
C ALA A 80 17.92 15.24 -11.80
N LEU A 81 18.02 14.61 -12.98
CA LEU A 81 17.21 13.45 -13.34
C LEU A 81 17.47 12.25 -12.41
N ASP A 82 18.73 11.95 -12.13
CA ASP A 82 19.07 10.83 -11.24
C ASP A 82 18.61 11.09 -9.80
N THR A 83 18.75 12.33 -9.31
CA THR A 83 18.21 12.75 -8.01
C THR A 83 16.69 12.62 -8.00
N PHE A 84 16.01 13.05 -9.05
CA PHE A 84 14.56 12.90 -9.17
C PHE A 84 14.15 11.43 -9.19
N LYS A 85 14.81 10.59 -10.02
CA LYS A 85 14.53 9.14 -10.07
C LYS A 85 14.73 8.47 -8.72
N SER A 86 15.76 8.81 -7.96
CA SER A 86 16.02 8.25 -6.64
C SER A 86 15.02 8.73 -5.57
N SER A 87 14.37 9.87 -5.78
CA SER A 87 13.32 10.37 -4.90
C SER A 87 11.95 9.72 -5.14
N LEU A 88 11.76 9.03 -6.27
CA LEU A 88 10.50 8.36 -6.57
C LEU A 88 10.30 7.16 -5.64
N PRO A 89 9.12 7.03 -5.02
CA PRO A 89 8.83 5.85 -4.23
C PRO A 89 8.82 4.61 -5.14
N SER A 90 9.60 3.62 -4.76
CA SER A 90 9.65 2.34 -5.46
C SER A 90 8.99 1.24 -4.65
N THR A 91 8.38 0.27 -5.32
CA THR A 91 7.83 -0.92 -4.71
C THR A 91 8.30 -2.16 -5.43
N MET A 92 8.44 -3.24 -4.69
CA MET A 92 8.73 -4.54 -5.29
C MET A 92 7.50 -5.06 -6.03
N VAL A 93 7.70 -5.47 -7.27
CA VAL A 93 6.68 -6.14 -8.07
C VAL A 93 7.12 -7.57 -8.40
N MET A 94 6.17 -8.50 -8.41
CA MET A 94 6.44 -9.86 -8.84
C MET A 94 6.62 -9.89 -10.35
N LYS A 95 7.74 -10.48 -10.78
CA LYS A 95 8.07 -10.70 -12.19
C LYS A 95 8.27 -12.21 -12.43
N GLU A 96 7.75 -12.70 -13.53
CA GLU A 96 8.00 -14.08 -13.94
C GLU A 96 9.50 -14.31 -14.17
N LYS A 97 10.00 -15.44 -13.69
CA LYS A 97 11.36 -15.88 -14.01
C LYS A 97 11.39 -16.45 -15.43
N ALA A 98 12.48 -16.23 -16.16
CA ALA A 98 12.68 -16.82 -17.48
C ALA A 98 12.58 -18.34 -17.44
N MET A 99 13.15 -18.97 -16.41
CA MET A 99 12.99 -20.39 -16.12
C MET A 99 12.30 -20.56 -14.76
N PRO A 100 11.09 -21.12 -14.74
CA PRO A 100 10.40 -21.43 -13.48
C PRO A 100 11.19 -22.50 -12.71
N LYS A 101 11.17 -22.39 -11.37
CA LYS A 101 11.68 -23.49 -10.54
C LYS A 101 10.74 -24.69 -10.63
N ASP A 102 11.31 -25.87 -10.60
CA ASP A 102 10.57 -27.11 -10.44
C ASP A 102 9.81 -27.10 -9.10
N ALA A 103 8.62 -27.67 -9.12
CA ALA A 103 7.79 -27.86 -7.95
C ALA A 103 7.53 -29.38 -7.77
N PHE A 104 7.37 -29.77 -6.53
CA PHE A 104 7.17 -31.16 -6.15
C PHE A 104 6.04 -31.27 -5.14
N ILE A 105 5.33 -32.39 -5.15
CA ILE A 105 4.49 -32.78 -4.02
C ILE A 105 5.41 -33.10 -2.85
N LEU A 106 5.06 -32.55 -1.68
CA LEU A 106 5.86 -32.76 -0.47
C LEU A 106 5.19 -33.83 0.38
N ASN A 107 5.99 -34.82 0.82
CA ASN A 107 5.50 -35.83 1.74
C ASN A 107 5.05 -35.18 3.04
N ARG A 108 3.77 -35.29 3.37
CA ARG A 108 3.12 -34.64 4.54
C ARG A 108 3.37 -33.12 4.67
N GLY A 109 3.73 -32.47 3.54
CA GLY A 109 4.03 -31.03 3.54
C GLY A 109 5.42 -30.65 4.01
N GLU A 110 6.31 -31.61 4.28
CA GLU A 110 7.68 -31.36 4.72
C GLU A 110 8.57 -30.88 3.56
N TYR A 111 9.16 -29.69 3.72
CA TYR A 111 9.88 -28.99 2.63
C TYR A 111 11.13 -29.73 2.11
N ASP A 112 11.72 -30.58 2.93
CA ASP A 112 12.91 -31.40 2.67
C ASP A 112 12.60 -32.81 2.13
N GLN A 113 11.31 -33.15 1.99
CA GLN A 113 10.85 -34.45 1.47
C GLN A 113 10.06 -34.32 0.16
N PRO A 114 10.68 -33.87 -0.93
CA PRO A 114 10.03 -33.80 -2.24
C PRO A 114 9.76 -35.20 -2.79
N THR A 115 8.58 -35.39 -3.38
CA THR A 115 8.20 -36.65 -4.04
C THR A 115 8.01 -36.42 -5.54
N GLU A 116 6.82 -36.49 -6.06
CA GLU A 116 6.48 -36.36 -7.47
C GLU A 116 6.67 -34.92 -7.97
N LYS A 117 7.32 -34.77 -9.12
CA LYS A 117 7.40 -33.45 -9.79
C LYS A 117 6.09 -33.09 -10.41
N VAL A 118 5.63 -31.85 -10.14
CA VAL A 118 4.38 -31.30 -10.66
C VAL A 118 4.61 -30.08 -11.52
N GLY A 119 3.78 -29.94 -12.56
CA GLY A 119 3.73 -28.76 -13.41
C GLY A 119 2.75 -27.70 -12.89
N ARG A 120 2.77 -26.54 -13.55
CA ARG A 120 1.75 -25.52 -13.33
C ARG A 120 0.46 -25.98 -13.99
N ASN A 121 -0.61 -26.09 -13.21
CA ASN A 121 -1.91 -26.53 -13.71
C ASN A 121 -3.05 -25.90 -12.92
N LEU A 122 -4.27 -26.07 -13.41
CA LEU A 122 -5.51 -25.73 -12.75
C LEU A 122 -6.18 -26.98 -12.18
N PRO A 123 -7.06 -26.85 -11.16
CA PRO A 123 -7.82 -27.99 -10.66
C PRO A 123 -8.65 -28.64 -11.78
N ALA A 124 -8.50 -29.96 -11.97
CA ALA A 124 -9.16 -30.69 -13.06
C ALA A 124 -10.70 -30.64 -13.03
N VAL A 125 -11.28 -30.37 -11.87
CA VAL A 125 -12.74 -30.22 -11.67
C VAL A 125 -13.28 -28.88 -12.18
N LEU A 126 -12.43 -27.91 -12.47
CA LEU A 126 -12.80 -26.59 -12.97
C LEU A 126 -12.50 -26.48 -14.49
N PRO A 127 -13.12 -25.52 -15.19
CA PRO A 127 -12.83 -25.31 -16.59
C PRO A 127 -11.34 -25.17 -16.90
N PRO A 128 -10.83 -25.69 -18.01
CA PRO A 128 -9.43 -25.55 -18.36
C PRO A 128 -9.04 -24.09 -18.67
N LEU A 129 -7.74 -23.85 -18.71
CA LEU A 129 -7.22 -22.56 -19.19
C LEU A 129 -7.64 -22.36 -20.65
N PRO A 130 -8.17 -21.20 -21.03
CA PRO A 130 -8.54 -20.94 -22.42
C PRO A 130 -7.35 -21.12 -23.36
N GLU A 131 -7.62 -21.60 -24.58
CA GLU A 131 -6.59 -21.81 -25.57
C GLU A 131 -5.83 -20.52 -25.90
N GLY A 132 -4.51 -20.60 -26.01
CA GLY A 132 -3.63 -19.45 -26.27
C GLY A 132 -3.25 -18.63 -25.03
N GLU A 133 -3.84 -18.89 -23.87
CA GLU A 133 -3.44 -18.20 -22.64
C GLU A 133 -2.13 -18.74 -22.05
N PRO A 134 -1.23 -17.87 -21.56
CA PRO A 134 0.05 -18.31 -21.00
C PRO A 134 -0.14 -19.03 -19.66
N VAL A 135 0.60 -20.15 -19.47
CA VAL A 135 0.59 -20.92 -18.21
C VAL A 135 1.43 -20.20 -17.14
N ASN A 136 0.95 -19.05 -16.71
CA ASN A 136 1.58 -18.18 -15.71
C ASN A 136 0.53 -17.41 -14.90
N ARG A 137 0.97 -16.45 -14.06
CA ARG A 137 0.04 -15.64 -13.24
C ARG A 137 -0.94 -14.80 -14.07
N LEU A 138 -0.55 -14.36 -15.26
CA LEU A 138 -1.44 -13.59 -16.12
C LEU A 138 -2.57 -14.48 -16.67
N GLY A 139 -2.23 -15.69 -17.17
CA GLY A 139 -3.25 -16.64 -17.59
C GLY A 139 -4.18 -17.06 -16.46
N LEU A 140 -3.63 -17.32 -15.27
CA LEU A 140 -4.43 -17.60 -14.07
C LEU A 140 -5.39 -16.43 -13.74
N ALA A 141 -4.89 -15.19 -13.79
CA ALA A 141 -5.74 -14.03 -13.52
C ALA A 141 -6.89 -13.89 -14.53
N ARG A 142 -6.61 -14.09 -15.83
CA ARG A 142 -7.62 -14.04 -16.87
C ARG A 142 -8.64 -15.16 -16.74
N TRP A 143 -8.17 -16.36 -16.41
CA TRP A 143 -9.04 -17.50 -16.16
C TRP A 143 -9.98 -17.26 -14.96
N LEU A 144 -9.49 -16.70 -13.85
CA LEU A 144 -10.30 -16.39 -12.68
C LEU A 144 -11.45 -15.42 -12.97
N VAL A 145 -11.28 -14.49 -13.91
CA VAL A 145 -12.30 -13.52 -14.29
C VAL A 145 -12.99 -13.87 -15.62
N SER A 146 -12.74 -15.06 -16.15
CA SER A 146 -13.47 -15.54 -17.33
C SER A 146 -14.94 -15.75 -17.01
N GLY A 147 -15.80 -15.60 -18.01
CA GLY A 147 -17.24 -15.88 -17.86
C GLY A 147 -17.57 -17.34 -17.57
N GLU A 148 -16.60 -18.24 -17.79
CA GLU A 148 -16.73 -19.69 -17.60
C GLU A 148 -16.38 -20.15 -16.17
N HIS A 149 -15.73 -19.29 -15.38
CA HIS A 149 -15.31 -19.66 -14.02
C HIS A 149 -16.51 -19.65 -13.06
N PRO A 150 -16.92 -20.82 -12.50
CA PRO A 150 -18.18 -20.93 -11.78
C PRO A 150 -18.19 -20.28 -10.40
N LEU A 151 -17.04 -20.06 -9.78
CA LEU A 151 -16.94 -19.69 -8.36
C LEU A 151 -16.60 -18.22 -8.13
N THR A 152 -15.75 -17.59 -8.93
CA THR A 152 -15.21 -16.25 -8.61
C THR A 152 -16.31 -15.23 -8.37
N ALA A 153 -17.27 -15.12 -9.26
CA ALA A 153 -18.38 -14.16 -9.11
C ALA A 153 -19.26 -14.50 -7.91
N ARG A 154 -19.63 -15.77 -7.72
CA ARG A 154 -20.45 -16.23 -6.59
C ARG A 154 -19.77 -15.93 -5.24
N VAL A 155 -18.48 -16.25 -5.11
CA VAL A 155 -17.73 -16.02 -3.89
C VAL A 155 -17.62 -14.53 -3.58
N TRP A 156 -17.33 -13.70 -4.59
CA TRP A 156 -17.23 -12.26 -4.39
C TRP A 156 -18.58 -11.64 -3.98
N VAL A 157 -19.65 -12.01 -4.67
CA VAL A 157 -21.02 -11.55 -4.37
C VAL A 157 -21.42 -11.99 -2.96
N ASN A 158 -21.21 -13.25 -2.61
CA ASN A 158 -21.53 -13.78 -1.29
C ASN A 158 -20.81 -13.03 -0.16
N ARG A 159 -19.52 -12.77 -0.31
CA ARG A 159 -18.74 -12.00 0.67
C ARG A 159 -19.17 -10.53 0.77
N THR A 160 -19.60 -9.95 -0.36
CA THR A 160 -20.14 -8.59 -0.37
C THR A 160 -21.47 -8.54 0.31
N TRP A 161 -22.33 -9.54 0.02
CA TRP A 161 -23.62 -9.72 0.68
C TRP A 161 -23.46 -9.88 2.21
N GLU A 162 -22.57 -10.76 2.64
CA GLU A 162 -22.28 -10.96 4.08
C GLU A 162 -21.91 -9.65 4.79
N ARG A 163 -21.11 -8.80 4.15
CA ARG A 163 -20.72 -7.49 4.72
C ARG A 163 -21.88 -6.50 4.83
N LEU A 164 -22.89 -6.64 4.00
CA LEU A 164 -24.05 -5.75 3.99
C LEU A 164 -25.22 -6.28 4.82
N PHE A 165 -25.40 -7.59 4.85
CA PHE A 165 -26.54 -8.24 5.48
C PHE A 165 -26.21 -9.03 6.75
N GLY A 166 -24.92 -9.19 7.07
CA GLY A 166 -24.43 -9.88 8.27
C GLY A 166 -24.12 -11.35 8.06
N PHE A 167 -24.86 -12.05 7.22
CA PHE A 167 -24.63 -13.44 6.84
C PHE A 167 -24.59 -13.57 5.33
N GLY A 168 -23.72 -14.44 4.81
CA GLY A 168 -23.69 -14.77 3.39
C GLY A 168 -24.94 -15.52 2.95
N ILE A 169 -25.29 -15.47 1.67
CA ILE A 169 -26.30 -16.34 1.08
C ILE A 169 -25.87 -17.80 1.27
N VAL A 170 -24.58 -18.10 1.04
CA VAL A 170 -23.88 -19.28 1.57
C VAL A 170 -23.25 -18.85 2.90
N LYS A 171 -23.69 -19.40 4.01
CA LYS A 171 -23.25 -19.00 5.34
C LYS A 171 -21.78 -19.33 5.60
N THR A 172 -21.29 -20.41 5.01
CA THR A 172 -19.88 -20.83 5.05
C THR A 172 -19.07 -20.09 3.97
N SER A 173 -18.90 -18.78 4.12
CA SER A 173 -18.19 -17.93 3.14
C SER A 173 -16.74 -18.34 2.86
N GLU A 174 -16.15 -19.13 3.75
CA GLU A 174 -14.82 -19.74 3.63
C GLU A 174 -14.83 -21.07 2.86
N ASN A 175 -16.00 -21.70 2.69
CA ASN A 175 -16.13 -23.01 2.07
C ASN A 175 -17.37 -23.06 1.17
N PHE A 176 -17.13 -23.24 -0.13
CA PHE A 176 -18.15 -23.44 -1.17
C PHE A 176 -18.13 -24.88 -1.73
N GLY A 177 -17.41 -25.78 -1.07
CA GLY A 177 -17.30 -27.19 -1.48
C GLY A 177 -18.46 -28.05 -0.99
N SER A 178 -18.30 -29.37 -1.09
CA SER A 178 -19.32 -30.37 -0.73
C SER A 178 -19.73 -30.36 0.74
N GLN A 179 -18.91 -29.80 1.62
CA GLN A 179 -19.19 -29.65 3.06
C GLN A 179 -19.70 -28.24 3.40
N ALA A 180 -20.01 -27.42 2.40
CA ALA A 180 -20.57 -26.09 2.62
C ALA A 180 -22.05 -26.20 3.02
N GLU A 181 -22.54 -25.21 3.77
CA GLU A 181 -23.97 -25.06 3.98
C GLU A 181 -24.63 -24.65 2.64
N TRP A 182 -25.74 -25.29 2.31
CA TRP A 182 -26.50 -24.98 1.12
C TRP A 182 -26.96 -23.50 1.12
N PRO A 183 -26.87 -22.78 -0.01
CA PRO A 183 -27.31 -21.39 -0.06
C PRO A 183 -28.82 -21.27 0.24
N MET A 184 -29.21 -20.29 1.06
CA MET A 184 -30.62 -20.05 1.38
C MET A 184 -31.42 -19.58 0.15
N HIS A 185 -30.78 -18.84 -0.74
CA HIS A 185 -31.38 -18.30 -1.97
C HIS A 185 -30.46 -18.59 -3.15
N PRO A 186 -30.40 -19.83 -3.66
CA PRO A 186 -29.47 -20.24 -4.72
C PRO A 186 -29.66 -19.46 -6.00
N GLU A 187 -30.91 -19.26 -6.44
CA GLU A 187 -31.21 -18.53 -7.67
C GLU A 187 -30.80 -17.04 -7.57
N LEU A 188 -30.94 -16.44 -6.40
CA LEU A 188 -30.50 -15.07 -6.17
C LEU A 188 -28.97 -14.97 -6.24
N LEU A 189 -28.26 -15.93 -5.66
CA LEU A 189 -26.79 -15.95 -5.72
C LEU A 189 -26.31 -16.08 -7.15
N ASP A 190 -26.92 -16.95 -7.93
CA ASP A 190 -26.57 -17.19 -9.31
C ASP A 190 -26.88 -15.97 -10.20
N TRP A 191 -28.06 -15.38 -10.01
CA TRP A 191 -28.45 -14.17 -10.73
C TRP A 191 -27.51 -13.00 -10.43
N LEU A 192 -27.20 -12.75 -9.17
CA LEU A 192 -26.26 -11.71 -8.77
C LEU A 192 -24.85 -11.96 -9.31
N ALA A 193 -24.39 -13.21 -9.35
CA ALA A 193 -23.09 -13.57 -9.91
C ALA A 193 -23.02 -13.32 -11.42
N VAL A 194 -24.07 -13.67 -12.15
CA VAL A 194 -24.18 -13.39 -13.59
C VAL A 194 -24.22 -11.88 -13.85
N GLU A 195 -25.04 -11.15 -13.09
CA GLU A 195 -25.16 -9.70 -13.22
C GLU A 195 -23.85 -8.98 -12.87
N PHE A 196 -23.05 -9.51 -11.94
CA PHE A 196 -21.72 -8.97 -11.63
C PHE A 196 -20.72 -9.19 -12.76
N ALA A 197 -20.74 -10.38 -13.39
CA ALA A 197 -19.84 -10.71 -14.49
C ALA A 197 -20.29 -10.09 -15.84
N LYS A 198 -21.61 -9.96 -16.07
CA LYS A 198 -22.21 -9.43 -17.31
C LYS A 198 -23.37 -8.50 -16.94
N PRO A 199 -23.11 -7.25 -16.53
CA PRO A 199 -24.13 -6.36 -16.00
C PRO A 199 -25.16 -5.94 -17.06
N THR A 200 -26.43 -6.06 -16.70
CA THR A 200 -27.57 -5.63 -17.49
C THR A 200 -28.43 -4.58 -16.79
N VAL A 201 -28.57 -4.70 -15.45
CA VAL A 201 -29.42 -3.83 -14.64
C VAL A 201 -28.64 -3.04 -13.57
N LEU A 202 -27.34 -3.27 -13.42
CA LEU A 202 -26.55 -2.54 -12.44
C LEU A 202 -26.63 -1.02 -12.65
N PRO A 203 -26.77 -0.23 -11.58
CA PRO A 203 -26.93 1.20 -11.68
C PRO A 203 -25.67 1.89 -12.18
N LYS A 204 -25.84 3.00 -12.91
CA LYS A 204 -24.70 3.85 -13.28
C LYS A 204 -23.94 4.34 -12.05
N VAL A 205 -22.62 4.28 -12.13
CA VAL A 205 -21.70 4.82 -11.11
C VAL A 205 -21.00 6.05 -11.69
N ALA A 206 -21.13 7.19 -11.01
CA ALA A 206 -20.61 8.48 -11.48
C ALA A 206 -21.05 8.83 -12.92
N GLY A 207 -22.32 8.53 -13.27
CA GLY A 207 -22.90 8.79 -14.58
C GLY A 207 -22.51 7.80 -15.68
N LYS A 208 -21.60 6.86 -15.42
CA LYS A 208 -21.13 5.86 -16.39
C LYS A 208 -21.86 4.53 -16.20
N PRO A 209 -22.20 3.81 -17.28
CA PRO A 209 -22.74 2.46 -17.19
C PRO A 209 -21.79 1.52 -16.43
N SER A 210 -22.36 0.59 -15.67
CA SER A 210 -21.58 -0.46 -15.01
C SER A 210 -20.93 -1.35 -16.07
N LYS A 211 -19.69 -1.77 -15.77
CA LYS A 211 -18.91 -2.68 -16.61
C LYS A 211 -18.84 -4.07 -15.94
N PRO A 212 -18.47 -5.12 -16.67
CA PRO A 212 -18.13 -6.39 -16.05
C PRO A 212 -17.19 -6.20 -14.84
N TRP A 213 -17.50 -6.87 -13.75
CA TRP A 213 -16.75 -6.80 -12.49
C TRP A 213 -16.77 -5.42 -11.80
N ASP A 214 -17.83 -4.63 -12.00
CA ASP A 214 -18.03 -3.34 -11.33
C ASP A 214 -18.45 -3.52 -9.86
N MET A 215 -17.46 -3.59 -8.98
CA MET A 215 -17.69 -3.72 -7.56
C MET A 215 -18.53 -2.59 -6.97
N LYS A 216 -18.32 -1.35 -7.42
CA LYS A 216 -19.08 -0.18 -6.93
C LYS A 216 -20.52 -0.21 -7.41
N GLY A 217 -20.74 -0.60 -8.65
CA GLY A 217 -22.07 -0.81 -9.23
C GLY A 217 -22.87 -1.84 -8.45
N MET A 218 -22.27 -3.01 -8.17
CA MET A 218 -22.88 -4.07 -7.39
C MET A 218 -23.20 -3.65 -5.96
N ILE A 219 -22.24 -3.03 -5.25
CA ILE A 219 -22.48 -2.54 -3.88
C ILE A 219 -23.62 -1.52 -3.85
N LYS A 220 -23.61 -0.56 -4.78
CA LYS A 220 -24.69 0.42 -4.90
C LYS A 220 -26.04 -0.26 -5.17
N PHE A 221 -26.09 -1.24 -6.05
CA PHE A 221 -27.28 -2.01 -6.36
C PHE A 221 -27.86 -2.69 -5.11
N LEU A 222 -27.02 -3.40 -4.36
CA LEU A 222 -27.43 -4.07 -3.12
C LEU A 222 -27.92 -3.08 -2.06
N MET A 223 -27.20 -1.97 -1.84
CA MET A 223 -27.56 -0.97 -0.85
C MET A 223 -28.83 -0.18 -1.21
N MET A 224 -29.16 -0.06 -2.48
CA MET A 224 -30.40 0.59 -2.94
C MET A 224 -31.60 -0.34 -2.92
N SER A 225 -31.42 -1.64 -2.72
CA SER A 225 -32.49 -2.62 -2.65
C SER A 225 -33.45 -2.34 -1.48
N ARG A 226 -34.71 -2.70 -1.66
CA ARG A 226 -35.70 -2.63 -0.57
C ARG A 226 -35.30 -3.49 0.61
N ALA A 227 -34.74 -4.68 0.37
CA ALA A 227 -34.27 -5.59 1.40
C ALA A 227 -33.22 -4.95 2.33
N TYR A 228 -32.29 -4.16 1.79
CA TYR A 228 -31.29 -3.46 2.59
C TYR A 228 -31.87 -2.23 3.31
N ARG A 229 -32.78 -1.51 2.68
CA ARG A 229 -33.30 -0.22 3.17
C ARG A 229 -34.52 -0.33 4.08
N GLN A 230 -35.03 -1.53 4.33
CA GLN A 230 -36.15 -1.74 5.26
C GLN A 230 -35.75 -1.47 6.73
N SER A 231 -36.73 -1.28 7.60
CA SER A 231 -36.50 -1.12 9.03
C SER A 231 -35.82 -2.34 9.63
N SER A 232 -34.87 -2.14 10.53
CA SER A 232 -34.30 -3.21 11.35
C SER A 232 -35.16 -3.57 12.56
N SER A 233 -36.17 -2.77 12.90
CA SER A 233 -37.15 -3.06 13.94
C SER A 233 -38.22 -4.01 13.39
N ALA A 234 -38.47 -5.06 14.12
CA ALA A 234 -39.46 -6.08 13.75
C ALA A 234 -40.10 -6.67 15.00
N PRO A 235 -41.29 -7.29 14.89
CA PRO A 235 -41.90 -8.02 16.00
C PRO A 235 -41.00 -9.16 16.52
N GLU A 236 -41.07 -9.44 17.81
CA GLU A 236 -40.25 -10.49 18.45
C GLU A 236 -40.42 -11.86 17.79
N GLU A 237 -41.60 -12.14 17.29
CA GLU A 237 -41.88 -13.41 16.58
C GLU A 237 -40.97 -13.59 15.36
N LEU A 238 -40.67 -12.54 14.60
CA LEU A 238 -39.76 -12.60 13.47
C LEU A 238 -38.31 -12.84 13.91
N TYR A 239 -37.91 -12.29 15.05
CA TYR A 239 -36.59 -12.58 15.62
C TYR A 239 -36.45 -14.04 16.07
N ARG A 240 -37.52 -14.63 16.59
CA ARG A 240 -37.52 -16.05 16.96
C ARG A 240 -37.51 -16.99 15.75
N LYS A 241 -38.29 -16.67 14.72
CA LYS A 241 -38.39 -17.47 13.49
C LYS A 241 -37.12 -17.44 12.62
N ASP A 242 -36.51 -16.27 12.51
CA ASP A 242 -35.30 -16.06 11.70
C ASP A 242 -34.30 -15.16 12.47
N PRO A 243 -33.58 -15.74 13.46
CA PRO A 243 -32.65 -14.97 14.29
C PRO A 243 -31.54 -14.29 13.47
N GLU A 244 -31.05 -14.96 12.45
CA GLU A 244 -29.96 -14.51 11.57
C GLU A 244 -30.45 -13.62 10.41
N ASN A 245 -31.76 -13.37 10.32
CA ASN A 245 -32.38 -12.62 9.23
C ASN A 245 -32.02 -13.11 7.82
N ARG A 246 -31.94 -14.42 7.65
CA ARG A 246 -31.58 -15.05 6.37
C ARG A 246 -32.69 -14.96 5.35
N LEU A 247 -33.96 -14.85 5.80
CA LEU A 247 -35.14 -14.65 4.98
C LEU A 247 -35.42 -13.18 4.65
N LEU A 248 -34.54 -12.27 5.10
CA LEU A 248 -34.58 -10.82 4.79
C LEU A 248 -35.91 -10.14 5.20
N ALA A 249 -36.52 -10.59 6.28
CA ALA A 249 -37.78 -10.04 6.78
C ALA A 249 -37.61 -8.66 7.47
N ARG A 250 -36.40 -8.25 7.74
CA ARG A 250 -36.05 -6.96 8.37
C ARG A 250 -34.71 -6.42 7.81
N GLY A 251 -34.41 -5.16 8.07
CA GLY A 251 -33.11 -4.57 7.77
C GLY A 251 -31.98 -5.21 8.59
N PRO A 252 -30.75 -5.24 8.06
CA PRO A 252 -29.62 -5.84 8.77
C PRO A 252 -29.28 -5.06 10.06
N ARG A 253 -28.95 -5.78 11.13
CA ARG A 253 -28.52 -5.21 12.39
C ARG A 253 -27.40 -6.08 12.98
N PHE A 254 -26.17 -5.64 12.77
CA PHE A 254 -24.97 -6.34 13.26
C PHE A 254 -23.87 -5.32 13.61
N ARG A 255 -22.90 -5.76 14.41
CA ARG A 255 -21.76 -4.93 14.78
C ARG A 255 -20.79 -4.78 13.61
N LEU A 256 -20.34 -3.55 13.35
CA LEU A 256 -19.32 -3.26 12.35
C LEU A 256 -17.96 -3.85 12.76
N THR A 257 -17.09 -4.05 11.77
CA THR A 257 -15.68 -4.45 12.01
C THR A 257 -14.91 -3.34 12.71
N GLY A 258 -13.84 -3.68 13.42
CA GLY A 258 -13.07 -2.73 14.22
C GLY A 258 -12.62 -1.49 13.46
N GLU A 259 -12.20 -1.67 12.19
CA GLU A 259 -11.82 -0.55 11.33
C GLU A 259 -13.01 0.37 11.02
N LEU A 260 -14.19 -0.21 10.79
CA LEU A 260 -15.39 0.56 10.45
C LEU A 260 -16.03 1.20 11.69
N VAL A 261 -15.88 0.65 12.88
CA VAL A 261 -16.31 1.30 14.14
C VAL A 261 -15.61 2.64 14.29
N ARG A 262 -14.28 2.67 14.11
CA ARG A 262 -13.52 3.91 14.16
C ARG A 262 -13.87 4.86 13.01
N ASP A 263 -13.95 4.35 11.77
CA ASP A 263 -14.27 5.18 10.60
C ASP A 263 -15.67 5.80 10.71
N GLN A 264 -16.64 5.08 11.28
CA GLN A 264 -17.99 5.59 11.54
C GLN A 264 -17.97 6.72 12.55
N ALA A 265 -17.23 6.58 13.66
CA ALA A 265 -17.09 7.63 14.66
C ALA A 265 -16.49 8.91 14.07
N LEU A 266 -15.42 8.76 13.27
CA LEU A 266 -14.79 9.87 12.56
C LEU A 266 -15.73 10.52 11.54
N ALA A 267 -16.51 9.71 10.81
CA ALA A 267 -17.44 10.23 9.81
C ALA A 267 -18.61 10.99 10.45
N ALA A 268 -19.20 10.43 11.50
CA ALA A 268 -20.32 11.05 12.22
C ALA A 268 -19.92 12.39 12.87
N SER A 269 -18.67 12.47 13.37
CA SER A 269 -18.13 13.69 14.00
C SER A 269 -17.56 14.71 13.00
N GLY A 270 -17.57 14.42 11.69
CA GLY A 270 -17.01 15.30 10.66
C GLY A 270 -15.48 15.35 10.63
N LEU A 271 -14.79 14.52 11.44
CA LEU A 271 -13.32 14.49 11.49
C LEU A 271 -12.68 13.59 10.43
N LEU A 272 -13.44 12.75 9.75
CA LEU A 272 -12.90 11.81 8.78
C LEU A 272 -12.24 12.53 7.60
N ILE A 273 -10.96 12.21 7.35
CA ILE A 273 -10.23 12.65 6.17
C ILE A 273 -10.35 11.59 5.07
N PRO A 274 -11.16 11.85 4.00
CA PRO A 274 -11.46 10.86 2.97
C PRO A 274 -10.38 10.73 1.89
N LYS A 275 -9.16 11.20 2.15
CA LYS A 275 -8.03 11.17 1.23
C LYS A 275 -7.66 9.74 0.84
N ILE A 276 -7.62 9.45 -0.47
CA ILE A 276 -7.27 8.15 -1.02
C ILE A 276 -5.78 8.11 -1.40
N GLY A 277 -5.13 6.98 -1.10
CA GLY A 277 -3.71 6.77 -1.42
C GLY A 277 -2.75 7.43 -0.42
N GLY A 278 -1.46 7.35 -0.71
CA GLY A 278 -0.41 7.86 0.15
C GLY A 278 0.10 6.85 1.19
N PRO A 279 1.03 7.26 2.06
CA PRO A 279 1.64 6.39 3.06
C PRO A 279 0.66 5.97 4.15
N SER A 280 1.03 4.92 4.90
CA SER A 280 0.33 4.52 6.12
C SER A 280 0.41 5.62 7.17
N THR A 281 -0.63 5.71 8.01
CA THR A 281 -0.74 6.68 9.10
C THR A 281 -0.62 6.03 10.46
N ARG A 282 -0.28 6.83 11.46
CA ARG A 282 -0.10 6.41 12.85
C ARG A 282 -1.11 7.14 13.74
N PRO A 283 -2.34 6.62 13.89
CA PRO A 283 -3.30 7.18 14.85
C PRO A 283 -2.82 7.01 16.29
N TYR A 284 -3.61 7.45 17.26
CA TYR A 284 -3.31 7.24 18.67
C TYR A 284 -3.08 5.77 18.99
N MET A 285 -2.11 5.51 19.85
CA MET A 285 -1.78 4.18 20.37
C MET A 285 -1.23 4.33 21.79
N PRO A 286 -1.59 3.46 22.74
CA PRO A 286 -1.03 3.47 24.08
C PRO A 286 0.49 3.36 24.06
N ALA A 287 1.15 4.06 24.97
CA ALA A 287 2.60 3.97 25.14
C ALA A 287 3.04 2.55 25.49
N GLY A 288 4.23 2.15 25.04
CA GLY A 288 4.80 0.84 25.35
C GLY A 288 4.45 -0.27 24.36
N VAL A 289 3.22 -0.34 23.87
CA VAL A 289 2.72 -1.43 23.01
C VAL A 289 3.64 -1.74 21.81
N TRP A 290 4.17 -0.71 21.19
CA TRP A 290 5.03 -0.88 20.02
C TRP A 290 6.49 -1.20 20.38
N SER A 291 7.02 -0.59 21.44
CA SER A 291 8.42 -0.73 21.84
C SER A 291 8.71 -2.09 22.48
N GLU A 292 7.74 -2.68 23.17
CA GLU A 292 7.88 -4.00 23.80
C GLU A 292 8.07 -5.13 22.79
N THR A 293 7.53 -4.98 21.59
CA THR A 293 7.49 -6.04 20.57
C THR A 293 8.62 -5.97 19.55
N ASN A 294 9.44 -4.91 19.56
CA ASN A 294 10.51 -4.75 18.57
C ASN A 294 11.76 -4.05 19.11
N ARG A 295 12.80 -4.82 19.30
CA ARG A 295 14.11 -4.31 19.72
C ARG A 295 14.99 -3.83 18.56
N TYR A 296 14.62 -4.14 17.30
CA TYR A 296 15.47 -3.91 16.12
C TYR A 296 14.71 -3.24 14.97
N GLY A 297 15.43 -2.51 14.13
CA GLY A 297 14.92 -1.96 12.87
C GLY A 297 14.27 -0.57 12.97
N ASN A 298 13.81 -0.09 11.80
CA ASN A 298 13.27 1.27 11.63
C ASN A 298 11.90 1.50 12.29
N LEU A 299 11.25 0.44 12.76
CA LEU A 299 9.94 0.49 13.40
C LEU A 299 10.02 0.33 14.92
N LYS A 300 11.13 0.75 15.55
CA LYS A 300 11.31 0.67 17.00
C LYS A 300 10.31 1.53 17.78
N ASN A 301 10.12 2.74 17.33
CA ASN A 301 9.36 3.75 18.05
C ASN A 301 8.05 4.04 17.32
N TYR A 302 6.96 4.11 18.07
CA TYR A 302 5.71 4.65 17.59
C TYR A 302 5.58 6.11 18.01
N LYS A 303 5.45 6.98 17.03
CA LYS A 303 5.06 8.36 17.25
C LYS A 303 3.77 8.59 16.47
N ALA A 304 2.71 8.98 17.17
CA ALA A 304 1.47 9.32 16.52
C ALA A 304 1.68 10.46 15.51
N ASP A 305 0.96 10.41 14.42
CA ASP A 305 0.92 11.51 13.45
C ASP A 305 0.24 12.74 14.06
N THR A 306 0.28 13.85 13.36
CA THR A 306 -0.42 15.08 13.71
C THR A 306 -1.35 15.49 12.57
N GLY A 307 -2.34 16.34 12.88
CA GLY A 307 -3.27 16.86 11.89
C GLY A 307 -4.03 15.76 11.14
N GLU A 308 -4.10 15.84 9.81
CA GLU A 308 -4.85 14.90 8.95
C GLU A 308 -4.49 13.42 9.18
N GLY A 309 -3.23 13.11 9.52
CA GLY A 309 -2.76 11.75 9.71
C GLY A 309 -3.51 10.99 10.80
N LEU A 310 -3.99 11.68 11.83
CA LEU A 310 -4.78 11.09 12.93
C LEU A 310 -6.17 10.61 12.49
N TYR A 311 -6.76 11.25 11.49
CA TYR A 311 -8.17 11.12 11.14
C TYR A 311 -8.42 10.46 9.79
N ARG A 312 -7.40 9.89 9.17
CA ARG A 312 -7.55 9.10 7.95
C ARG A 312 -8.30 7.79 8.24
N ARG A 313 -8.89 7.22 7.16
CA ARG A 313 -9.58 5.93 7.25
C ARG A 313 -8.67 4.85 7.85
N SER A 314 -9.24 4.00 8.66
CA SER A 314 -8.55 2.94 9.39
C SER A 314 -7.79 1.95 8.50
N MET A 315 -8.17 1.83 7.22
CA MET A 315 -7.43 1.03 6.25
C MET A 315 -5.99 1.53 6.01
N TYR A 316 -5.71 2.81 6.30
CA TYR A 316 -4.36 3.38 6.18
C TYR A 316 -3.53 3.28 7.46
N THR A 317 -4.11 2.79 8.55
CA THR A 317 -3.38 2.61 9.81
C THR A 317 -2.23 1.64 9.62
N ILE A 318 -1.02 2.06 10.04
CA ILE A 318 0.14 1.18 10.03
C ILE A 318 -0.13 -0.05 10.91
N TRP A 319 0.18 -1.21 10.37
CA TRP A 319 -0.06 -2.48 11.04
C TRP A 319 1.23 -3.25 11.20
N LYS A 320 1.59 -3.53 12.43
CA LYS A 320 2.68 -4.43 12.78
C LYS A 320 2.04 -5.70 13.34
N ARG A 321 2.34 -6.86 12.76
CA ARG A 321 1.70 -8.14 13.17
C ARG A 321 1.87 -8.45 14.64
N THR A 322 3.04 -8.15 15.21
CA THR A 322 3.37 -8.34 16.62
C THR A 322 2.80 -7.27 17.55
N ALA A 323 2.35 -6.14 17.05
CA ALA A 323 1.80 -5.03 17.81
C ALA A 323 0.70 -4.32 17.00
N ALA A 324 -0.37 -5.05 16.75
CA ALA A 324 -1.54 -4.51 16.08
C ALA A 324 -2.23 -3.45 16.96
N PRO A 325 -2.99 -2.49 16.39
CA PRO A 325 -3.71 -1.47 17.15
C PRO A 325 -4.68 -2.10 18.15
N PRO A 326 -4.50 -1.88 19.47
CA PRO A 326 -5.29 -2.54 20.51
C PRO A 326 -6.79 -2.30 20.40
N SER A 327 -7.21 -1.07 20.10
CA SER A 327 -8.63 -0.74 19.92
C SER A 327 -9.26 -1.55 18.78
N MET A 328 -8.55 -1.79 17.69
CA MET A 328 -9.06 -2.60 16.59
C MET A 328 -9.12 -4.09 16.94
N LEU A 329 -8.11 -4.62 17.67
CA LEU A 329 -8.10 -6.01 18.15
C LEU A 329 -9.27 -6.29 19.09
N LEU A 330 -9.57 -5.35 20.00
CA LEU A 330 -10.73 -5.49 20.90
C LEU A 330 -12.08 -5.52 20.15
N PHE A 331 -12.12 -4.98 18.93
CA PHE A 331 -13.25 -5.12 18.02
C PHE A 331 -13.05 -6.23 16.98
N ASP A 332 -12.32 -7.29 17.33
CA ASP A 332 -12.11 -8.52 16.54
C ASP A 332 -11.42 -8.30 15.18
N ALA A 333 -10.58 -7.28 15.05
CA ALA A 333 -9.75 -7.18 13.87
C ALA A 333 -8.71 -8.31 13.84
N PRO A 334 -8.45 -8.96 12.69
CA PRO A 334 -7.48 -10.04 12.60
C PRO A 334 -6.06 -9.53 12.82
N ASN A 335 -5.21 -10.36 13.42
CA ASN A 335 -3.78 -10.06 13.61
C ASN A 335 -2.98 -9.99 12.31
N ARG A 336 -3.54 -10.45 11.18
CA ARG A 336 -2.92 -10.51 9.85
C ARG A 336 -1.74 -11.47 9.72
N GLU A 337 -1.65 -12.45 10.59
CA GLU A 337 -0.67 -13.53 10.46
C GLU A 337 -1.11 -14.54 9.41
N VAL A 338 -2.42 -14.81 9.36
CA VAL A 338 -3.04 -15.72 8.39
C VAL A 338 -4.16 -15.01 7.63
N CYS A 339 -4.49 -15.55 6.46
CA CYS A 339 -5.64 -15.09 5.69
C CYS A 339 -6.93 -15.43 6.42
N THR A 340 -7.69 -14.43 6.81
CA THR A 340 -8.97 -14.59 7.54
C THR A 340 -10.12 -14.22 6.61
N VAL A 341 -10.88 -15.19 6.19
CA VAL A 341 -12.06 -15.00 5.33
C VAL A 341 -13.23 -14.49 6.14
N ARG A 342 -13.53 -15.16 7.27
CA ARG A 342 -14.60 -14.82 8.19
C ARG A 342 -14.02 -14.33 9.50
N ARG A 343 -14.47 -13.17 9.97
CA ARG A 343 -14.06 -12.58 11.24
C ARG A 343 -15.06 -12.99 12.33
N GLY A 344 -14.55 -13.28 13.52
CA GLY A 344 -15.39 -13.37 14.71
C GLY A 344 -16.08 -12.03 14.98
N THR A 345 -17.19 -12.09 15.71
CA THR A 345 -17.87 -10.90 16.20
C THR A 345 -18.25 -11.17 17.66
N THR A 346 -17.47 -10.58 18.58
CA THR A 346 -17.72 -10.68 20.01
C THR A 346 -18.40 -9.42 20.52
N ASN A 347 -19.03 -9.50 21.66
CA ASN A 347 -19.54 -8.33 22.38
C ASN A 347 -19.04 -8.42 23.83
N THR A 348 -18.05 -7.61 24.16
CA THR A 348 -17.36 -7.65 25.45
C THR A 348 -17.40 -6.30 26.16
N PRO A 349 -17.35 -6.27 27.52
CA PRO A 349 -17.25 -5.04 28.28
C PRO A 349 -16.03 -4.18 27.90
N LEU A 350 -14.95 -4.81 27.47
CA LEU A 350 -13.73 -4.11 27.04
C LEU A 350 -13.97 -3.23 25.81
N GLN A 351 -14.88 -3.61 24.93
CA GLN A 351 -15.25 -2.78 23.76
C GLN A 351 -15.95 -1.51 24.19
N ALA A 352 -16.85 -1.56 25.18
CA ALA A 352 -17.45 -0.37 25.76
C ALA A 352 -16.39 0.50 26.46
N LEU A 353 -15.49 -0.11 27.22
CA LEU A 353 -14.41 0.59 27.90
C LEU A 353 -13.49 1.34 26.92
N VAL A 354 -13.16 0.73 25.77
CA VAL A 354 -12.35 1.37 24.72
C VAL A 354 -13.08 2.59 24.14
N THR A 355 -14.37 2.50 23.85
CA THR A 355 -15.10 3.65 23.29
C THR A 355 -15.21 4.82 24.28
N MET A 356 -15.05 4.56 25.57
CA MET A 356 -15.05 5.58 26.63
C MET A 356 -13.68 6.17 26.95
N ASN A 357 -12.57 5.50 26.57
CA ASN A 357 -11.21 5.88 27.01
C ASN A 357 -10.20 6.10 25.88
N ASP A 358 -10.39 5.51 24.70
CA ASP A 358 -9.46 5.74 23.59
C ASP A 358 -9.59 7.19 23.09
N PRO A 359 -8.49 7.94 22.97
CA PRO A 359 -8.52 9.35 22.59
C PRO A 359 -9.32 9.64 21.33
N VAL A 360 -9.30 8.75 20.33
CA VAL A 360 -10.04 8.97 19.09
C VAL A 360 -11.55 9.02 19.32
N TYR A 361 -12.09 8.18 20.19
CA TYR A 361 -13.54 8.19 20.47
C TYR A 361 -13.95 9.37 21.34
N ILE A 362 -13.08 9.80 22.25
CA ILE A 362 -13.31 11.01 23.05
C ILE A 362 -13.34 12.25 22.15
N GLU A 363 -12.37 12.39 21.26
CA GLU A 363 -12.30 13.51 20.30
C GLU A 363 -13.52 13.52 19.35
N THR A 364 -13.90 12.34 18.84
CA THR A 364 -15.08 12.24 17.97
C THR A 364 -16.36 12.59 18.72
N ALA A 365 -16.52 12.16 19.98
CA ALA A 365 -17.67 12.53 20.80
C ALA A 365 -17.73 14.02 21.10
N GLN A 366 -16.59 14.63 21.43
CA GLN A 366 -16.49 16.09 21.63
C GLN A 366 -16.82 16.87 20.34
N SER A 367 -16.33 16.41 19.20
CA SER A 367 -16.63 17.05 17.92
C SER A 367 -18.11 16.92 17.55
N LEU A 368 -18.70 15.75 17.77
CA LEU A 368 -20.13 15.52 17.56
C LEU A 368 -20.99 16.40 18.46
N ALA A 369 -20.65 16.49 19.76
CA ALA A 369 -21.36 17.32 20.72
C ALA A 369 -21.31 18.82 20.38
N ARG A 370 -20.29 19.29 19.67
CA ARG A 370 -20.23 20.69 19.18
C ARG A 370 -21.10 20.93 17.94
N GLN A 371 -21.53 19.88 17.26
CA GLN A 371 -22.37 19.97 16.06
C GLN A 371 -23.86 19.85 16.40
N ALA A 372 -24.19 19.27 17.56
CA ALA A 372 -25.55 19.15 18.10
C ALA A 372 -26.01 20.43 18.80
#